data_a03abc83bde9d4c12921ea5c0de52773
#
_entry.id   a03abc83bde9d4c12921ea5c0de52773
#
_cell.length_a   1.000
_cell.length_b   1.000
_cell.length_c   1.000
_cell.angle_alpha   90.00
_cell.angle_beta   90.00
_cell.angle_gamma   90.00
#
_symmetry.space_group_name_H-M   'P 1'
#
loop_
_entity.id
_entity.type
_entity.pdbx_description
1 polymer ?
#
loop_
_entity_poly.entity_id
_entity_poly.type
_entity_poly.pdbx_seq_one_letter_code
_entity_poly.pdbx_strand_id
1 'polypeptide(L)'
;MADIEKKDPIRWGMVGGGQGSFIGEVHRIAARLDNNYLFCAGALSSEPERSQKSGSALGLEKGRSYKNYEAMIEGESSRDDRIEAVSIVTPNDMHFPIAKRFLQEGFHVICDKPMTVTTHEADELVGLANKQNLVFAVTYNYSGHPMVRHARAMIENGEIGAIRVVQCEYAQDWLAESIEKEGHKQALWRTDPLQSGLGGCIGDIGTHAFHLACFVSGLEAEALCADISIFGDVAD
;
A
#
# COMPACT_ATOMS: atom_id res chain seq x y z
N MET A 1 -2.08 32.91 -17.02
CA MET A 1 -2.25 31.78 -16.11
C MET A 1 -3.53 31.10 -16.55
N ALA A 2 -3.48 29.87 -17.02
CA ALA A 2 -4.69 29.14 -17.35
C ALA A 2 -5.44 28.88 -16.03
N ASP A 3 -6.73 29.19 -15.97
CA ASP A 3 -7.59 28.81 -14.86
C ASP A 3 -7.56 27.28 -14.76
N ILE A 4 -6.84 26.77 -13.78
CA ILE A 4 -6.91 25.35 -13.43
C ILE A 4 -8.29 25.19 -12.80
N GLU A 5 -9.25 24.61 -13.55
CA GLU A 5 -10.52 24.20 -12.97
C GLU A 5 -10.23 23.37 -11.72
N LYS A 6 -10.60 23.91 -10.57
CA LYS A 6 -10.43 23.25 -9.28
C LYS A 6 -11.43 22.10 -9.24
N LYS A 7 -10.96 20.89 -9.55
CA LYS A 7 -11.78 19.69 -9.39
C LYS A 7 -12.10 19.48 -7.91
N ASP A 8 -13.30 18.98 -7.63
CA ASP A 8 -13.64 18.57 -6.28
C ASP A 8 -12.69 17.47 -5.81
N PRO A 9 -12.27 17.49 -4.54
CA PRO A 9 -11.37 16.47 -4.00
C PRO A 9 -12.04 15.10 -4.01
N ILE A 10 -11.28 14.07 -4.32
CA ILE A 10 -11.71 12.68 -4.27
C ILE A 10 -12.09 12.32 -2.83
N ARG A 11 -13.32 11.90 -2.61
CA ARG A 11 -13.76 11.38 -1.31
C ARG A 11 -13.08 10.06 -1.04
N TRP A 12 -12.35 9.99 0.05
CA TRP A 12 -11.41 8.92 0.32
C TRP A 12 -11.63 8.31 1.69
N GLY A 13 -11.51 6.99 1.76
CA GLY A 13 -11.58 6.24 3.00
C GLY A 13 -10.32 5.44 3.28
N MET A 14 -10.25 4.82 4.48
CA MET A 14 -9.11 4.02 4.90
C MET A 14 -9.54 2.77 5.67
N VAL A 15 -8.89 1.64 5.38
CA VAL A 15 -8.99 0.41 6.17
C VAL A 15 -7.64 0.16 6.85
N GLY A 16 -7.64 0.00 8.17
CA GLY A 16 -6.44 0.05 8.99
C GLY A 16 -6.01 1.49 9.29
N GLY A 17 -4.80 1.70 9.74
CA GLY A 17 -4.21 3.03 9.85
C GLY A 17 -4.71 3.91 11.01
N GLY A 18 -5.39 3.35 12.01
CA GLY A 18 -5.84 4.07 13.20
C GLY A 18 -4.70 4.44 14.16
N GLN A 19 -5.07 4.78 15.39
CA GLN A 19 -4.11 5.20 16.43
C GLN A 19 -2.97 4.21 16.60
N GLY A 20 -1.73 4.70 16.58
CA GLY A 20 -0.50 3.93 16.71
C GLY A 20 -0.09 3.19 15.43
N SER A 21 -0.70 3.50 14.28
CA SER A 21 -0.25 3.03 12.98
C SER A 21 0.66 4.06 12.31
N PHE A 22 1.87 3.65 11.97
CA PHE A 22 2.82 4.50 11.24
C PHE A 22 2.32 4.85 9.83
N ILE A 23 2.02 3.83 9.01
CA ILE A 23 1.78 4.05 7.58
C ILE A 23 0.44 4.77 7.29
N GLY A 24 -0.57 4.56 8.12
CA GLY A 24 -1.85 5.27 7.98
C GLY A 24 -1.70 6.78 8.14
N GLU A 25 -0.80 7.25 9.01
CA GLU A 25 -0.50 8.68 9.15
C GLU A 25 0.20 9.22 7.90
N VAL A 26 1.16 8.48 7.34
CA VAL A 26 1.86 8.85 6.11
C VAL A 26 0.89 9.04 4.95
N HIS A 27 -0.05 8.10 4.75
CA HIS A 27 -1.10 8.25 3.74
C HIS A 27 -1.95 9.51 3.95
N ARG A 28 -2.36 9.80 5.19
CA ARG A 28 -3.16 10.99 5.49
C ARG A 28 -2.39 12.30 5.29
N ILE A 29 -1.09 12.32 5.58
CA ILE A 29 -0.24 13.48 5.30
C ILE A 29 -0.14 13.68 3.78
N ALA A 30 0.21 12.62 3.04
CA ALA A 30 0.34 12.69 1.58
C ALA A 30 -0.97 13.15 0.89
N ALA A 31 -2.11 12.61 1.31
CA ALA A 31 -3.42 12.97 0.76
C ALA A 31 -3.80 14.44 0.96
N ARG A 32 -3.29 15.09 2.01
CA ARG A 32 -3.59 16.50 2.34
C ARG A 32 -2.68 17.51 1.64
N LEU A 33 -1.51 17.10 1.15
CA LEU A 33 -0.51 18.04 0.63
C LEU A 33 -1.04 18.94 -0.48
N ASP A 34 -1.84 18.37 -1.41
CA ASP A 34 -2.34 19.11 -2.58
C ASP A 34 -3.86 19.30 -2.55
N ASN A 35 -4.52 18.93 -1.43
CA ASN A 35 -5.99 18.96 -1.28
C ASN A 35 -6.75 18.19 -2.38
N ASN A 36 -6.12 17.18 -2.96
CA ASN A 36 -6.75 16.33 -3.97
C ASN A 36 -7.67 15.26 -3.38
N TYR A 37 -7.57 15.03 -2.07
CA TYR A 37 -8.33 14.01 -1.35
C TYR A 37 -9.01 14.61 -0.11
N LEU A 38 -10.24 14.15 0.13
CA LEU A 38 -11.01 14.46 1.33
C LEU A 38 -11.22 13.16 2.12
N PHE A 39 -10.64 13.10 3.34
CA PHE A 39 -10.78 11.94 4.21
C PHE A 39 -12.16 11.89 4.84
N CYS A 40 -13.01 10.95 4.41
CA CYS A 40 -14.43 10.90 4.77
C CYS A 40 -14.81 9.72 5.66
N ALA A 41 -14.16 8.56 5.54
CA ALA A 41 -14.61 7.33 6.16
C ALA A 41 -13.44 6.44 6.59
N GLY A 42 -13.68 5.56 7.59
CA GLY A 42 -12.65 4.62 7.99
C GLY A 42 -13.14 3.43 8.79
N ALA A 43 -12.52 2.28 8.52
CA ALA A 43 -12.50 1.08 9.36
C ALA A 43 -11.07 0.93 9.90
N LEU A 44 -10.75 1.71 10.94
CA LEU A 44 -9.37 2.07 11.30
C LEU A 44 -8.68 1.08 12.25
N SER A 45 -9.38 0.04 12.67
CA SER A 45 -8.86 -1.03 13.53
C SER A 45 -9.73 -2.27 13.40
N SER A 46 -9.15 -3.46 13.65
CA SER A 46 -9.89 -4.71 13.84
C SER A 46 -10.73 -4.72 15.12
N GLU A 47 -10.39 -3.84 16.08
CA GLU A 47 -11.17 -3.62 17.31
C GLU A 47 -12.19 -2.49 17.07
N PRO A 48 -13.51 -2.76 17.14
CA PRO A 48 -14.55 -1.78 16.82
C PRO A 48 -14.46 -0.48 17.62
N GLU A 49 -14.24 -0.58 18.93
CA GLU A 49 -14.13 0.60 19.80
C GLU A 49 -12.90 1.45 19.46
N ARG A 50 -11.77 0.81 19.15
CA ARG A 50 -10.55 1.49 18.74
C ARG A 50 -10.71 2.15 17.36
N SER A 51 -11.44 1.49 16.46
CA SER A 51 -11.79 2.08 15.15
C SER A 51 -12.60 3.37 15.34
N GLN A 52 -13.64 3.35 16.16
CA GLN A 52 -14.47 4.53 16.46
C GLN A 52 -13.69 5.66 17.14
N LYS A 53 -12.87 5.33 18.14
CA LYS A 53 -12.00 6.32 18.79
C LYS A 53 -11.02 6.96 17.81
N SER A 54 -10.41 6.15 16.94
CA SER A 54 -9.50 6.65 15.91
C SER A 54 -10.22 7.57 14.93
N GLY A 55 -11.42 7.20 14.46
CA GLY A 55 -12.20 8.02 13.55
C GLY A 55 -12.60 9.35 14.17
N SER A 56 -13.06 9.34 15.42
CA SER A 56 -13.39 10.56 16.15
C SER A 56 -12.19 11.49 16.32
N ALA A 57 -11.01 10.92 16.66
CA ALA A 57 -9.77 11.69 16.82
C ALA A 57 -9.27 12.29 15.49
N LEU A 58 -9.61 11.67 14.36
CA LEU A 58 -9.28 12.13 13.03
C LEU A 58 -10.34 13.05 12.39
N GLY A 59 -11.41 13.36 13.13
CA GLY A 59 -12.45 14.27 12.68
C GLY A 59 -13.44 13.69 11.68
N LEU A 60 -13.55 12.36 11.59
CA LEU A 60 -14.58 11.73 10.77
C LEU A 60 -15.98 12.07 11.29
N GLU A 61 -16.91 12.27 10.35
CA GLU A 61 -18.32 12.48 10.68
C GLU A 61 -18.89 11.30 11.47
N LYS A 62 -19.87 11.62 12.33
CA LYS A 62 -20.59 10.60 13.09
C LYS A 62 -21.28 9.65 12.11
N GLY A 63 -20.98 8.34 12.27
CA GLY A 63 -21.51 7.28 11.40
C GLY A 63 -20.62 6.89 10.24
N ARG A 64 -19.48 7.59 10.00
CA ARG A 64 -18.49 7.21 8.99
C ARG A 64 -17.22 6.58 9.57
N SER A 65 -17.26 6.19 10.84
CA SER A 65 -16.27 5.38 11.52
C SER A 65 -16.84 3.98 11.74
N TYR A 66 -16.39 3.02 10.98
CA TYR A 66 -16.97 1.69 10.87
C TYR A 66 -16.22 0.66 11.74
N LYS A 67 -16.94 -0.37 12.18
CA LYS A 67 -16.40 -1.45 13.02
C LYS A 67 -15.44 -2.38 12.26
N ASN A 68 -15.64 -2.54 10.96
CA ASN A 68 -14.83 -3.36 10.05
C ASN A 68 -15.03 -2.87 8.61
N TYR A 69 -14.28 -3.44 7.67
CA TYR A 69 -14.32 -3.03 6.27
C TYR A 69 -15.63 -3.44 5.57
N GLU A 70 -16.26 -4.54 5.95
CA GLU A 70 -17.56 -4.96 5.41
C GLU A 70 -18.64 -3.94 5.75
N ALA A 71 -18.72 -3.51 7.01
CA ALA A 71 -19.65 -2.47 7.43
C ALA A 71 -19.36 -1.11 6.75
N MET A 72 -18.09 -0.82 6.46
CA MET A 72 -17.71 0.37 5.71
C MET A 72 -18.20 0.29 4.26
N ILE A 73 -18.02 -0.83 3.58
CA ILE A 73 -18.52 -1.04 2.23
C ILE A 73 -20.05 -0.88 2.20
N GLU A 74 -20.76 -1.57 3.07
CA GLU A 74 -22.22 -1.52 3.16
C GLU A 74 -22.73 -0.08 3.41
N GLY A 75 -22.13 0.59 4.39
CA GLY A 75 -22.48 1.96 4.73
C GLY A 75 -22.18 2.96 3.62
N GLU A 76 -21.00 2.89 3.01
CA GLU A 76 -20.63 3.82 1.95
C GLU A 76 -21.38 3.55 0.64
N SER A 77 -21.64 2.29 0.28
CA SER A 77 -22.39 1.95 -0.95
C SER A 77 -23.83 2.50 -0.96
N SER A 78 -24.39 2.76 0.20
CA SER A 78 -25.76 3.30 0.35
C SER A 78 -25.84 4.82 0.33
N ARG A 79 -24.70 5.54 0.22
CA ARG A 79 -24.62 7.00 0.32
C ARG A 79 -24.49 7.66 -1.04
N ASP A 80 -25.14 8.82 -1.21
CA ASP A 80 -24.96 9.68 -2.39
C ASP A 80 -23.57 10.35 -2.39
N ASP A 81 -23.01 10.65 -1.19
CA ASP A 81 -21.70 11.22 -0.97
C ASP A 81 -20.64 10.16 -0.58
N ARG A 82 -20.80 8.94 -1.08
CA ARG A 82 -19.90 7.82 -0.78
C ARG A 82 -18.44 8.15 -1.10
N ILE A 83 -17.52 7.42 -0.47
CA ILE A 83 -16.12 7.47 -0.89
C ILE A 83 -15.99 6.97 -2.34
N GLU A 84 -14.98 7.46 -3.03
CA GLU A 84 -14.63 7.06 -4.40
C GLU A 84 -13.43 6.11 -4.39
N ALA A 85 -12.54 6.29 -3.42
CA ALA A 85 -11.32 5.50 -3.25
C ALA A 85 -11.12 5.09 -1.80
N VAL A 86 -10.43 3.97 -1.59
CA VAL A 86 -10.03 3.48 -0.27
C VAL A 86 -8.54 3.18 -0.23
N SER A 87 -7.86 3.57 0.85
CA SER A 87 -6.51 3.08 1.17
C SER A 87 -6.59 1.88 2.10
N ILE A 88 -5.84 0.83 1.76
CA ILE A 88 -5.70 -0.39 2.54
C ILE A 88 -4.29 -0.40 3.12
N VAL A 89 -4.20 -0.31 4.44
CA VAL A 89 -2.96 -0.19 5.20
C VAL A 89 -2.95 -1.19 6.38
N THR A 90 -3.35 -2.40 6.08
CA THR A 90 -3.45 -3.56 6.98
C THR A 90 -2.20 -4.45 6.87
N PRO A 91 -2.05 -5.52 7.68
CA PRO A 91 -1.09 -6.58 7.38
C PRO A 91 -1.33 -7.21 6.00
N ASN A 92 -0.28 -7.81 5.41
CA ASN A 92 -0.24 -8.23 4.02
C ASN A 92 -1.33 -9.26 3.66
N ASP A 93 -1.62 -10.20 4.55
CA ASP A 93 -2.65 -11.24 4.38
C ASP A 93 -4.06 -10.66 4.18
N MET A 94 -4.28 -9.45 4.69
CA MET A 94 -5.57 -8.76 4.60
C MET A 94 -5.72 -7.90 3.33
N HIS A 95 -4.64 -7.69 2.56
CA HIS A 95 -4.70 -6.86 1.35
C HIS A 95 -5.68 -7.43 0.32
N PHE A 96 -5.53 -8.71 -0.03
CA PHE A 96 -6.37 -9.36 -1.02
C PHE A 96 -7.86 -9.37 -0.66
N PRO A 97 -8.31 -9.92 0.48
CA PRO A 97 -9.72 -10.02 0.79
C PRO A 97 -10.41 -8.64 0.86
N ILE A 98 -9.73 -7.63 1.40
CA ILE A 98 -10.26 -6.28 1.51
C ILE A 98 -10.35 -5.63 0.12
N ALA A 99 -9.25 -5.63 -0.63
CA ALA A 99 -9.19 -5.03 -1.97
C ALA A 99 -10.22 -5.62 -2.91
N LYS A 100 -10.35 -6.95 -2.92
CA LYS A 100 -11.33 -7.67 -3.72
C LYS A 100 -12.76 -7.20 -3.44
N ARG A 101 -13.13 -7.05 -2.18
CA ARG A 101 -14.46 -6.60 -1.80
C ARG A 101 -14.73 -5.16 -2.22
N PHE A 102 -13.78 -4.24 -2.03
CA PHE A 102 -13.94 -2.85 -2.47
C PHE A 102 -14.03 -2.73 -3.99
N LEU A 103 -13.21 -3.46 -4.74
CA LEU A 103 -13.28 -3.49 -6.20
C LEU A 103 -14.64 -4.03 -6.68
N GLN A 104 -15.18 -5.10 -6.07
CA GLN A 104 -16.48 -5.67 -6.42
C GLN A 104 -17.61 -4.67 -6.28
N GLU A 105 -17.52 -3.76 -5.31
CA GLU A 105 -18.54 -2.73 -5.03
C GLU A 105 -18.25 -1.38 -5.75
N GLY A 106 -17.27 -1.39 -6.66
CA GLY A 106 -16.99 -0.25 -7.53
C GLY A 106 -16.23 0.89 -6.89
N PHE A 107 -15.34 0.59 -5.93
CA PHE A 107 -14.43 1.56 -5.33
C PHE A 107 -13.03 1.44 -5.91
N HIS A 108 -12.37 2.57 -6.17
CA HIS A 108 -10.94 2.59 -6.47
C HIS A 108 -10.12 2.18 -5.25
N VAL A 109 -8.99 1.52 -5.46
CA VAL A 109 -8.16 0.99 -4.37
C VAL A 109 -6.74 1.55 -4.44
N ILE A 110 -6.25 2.01 -3.29
CA ILE A 110 -4.85 2.32 -3.02
C ILE A 110 -4.39 1.29 -1.97
N CYS A 111 -3.52 0.37 -2.35
CA CYS A 111 -3.08 -0.71 -1.45
C CYS A 111 -1.61 -0.53 -1.09
N ASP A 112 -1.27 -0.77 0.16
CA ASP A 112 0.14 -0.86 0.55
C ASP A 112 0.82 -2.05 -0.13
N LYS A 113 2.13 -2.00 -0.18
CA LYS A 113 2.98 -3.08 -0.67
C LYS A 113 3.23 -4.13 0.44
N PRO A 114 3.44 -5.39 0.06
CA PRO A 114 3.23 -5.97 -1.26
C PRO A 114 1.74 -5.97 -1.63
N MET A 115 1.43 -6.05 -2.92
CA MET A 115 0.05 -6.05 -3.40
C MET A 115 -0.81 -7.15 -2.74
N THR A 116 -0.24 -8.35 -2.66
CA THR A 116 -0.84 -9.57 -2.09
C THR A 116 0.26 -10.49 -1.56
N VAL A 117 -0.12 -11.58 -0.90
CA VAL A 117 0.84 -12.60 -0.43
C VAL A 117 1.11 -13.70 -1.46
N THR A 118 0.29 -13.81 -2.51
CA THR A 118 0.48 -14.77 -3.62
C THR A 118 0.27 -14.09 -4.98
N THR A 119 0.91 -14.64 -6.02
CA THR A 119 0.72 -14.16 -7.41
C THR A 119 -0.69 -14.43 -7.92
N HIS A 120 -1.31 -15.55 -7.52
CA HIS A 120 -2.69 -15.86 -7.89
C HIS A 120 -3.68 -14.79 -7.42
N GLU A 121 -3.54 -14.32 -6.19
CA GLU A 121 -4.34 -13.22 -5.66
C GLU A 121 -4.10 -11.91 -6.42
N ALA A 122 -2.85 -11.62 -6.78
CA ALA A 122 -2.51 -10.44 -7.57
C ALA A 122 -3.18 -10.47 -8.95
N ASP A 123 -3.11 -11.61 -9.64
CA ASP A 123 -3.75 -11.80 -10.95
C ASP A 123 -5.27 -11.61 -10.87
N GLU A 124 -5.89 -12.12 -9.83
CA GLU A 124 -7.34 -11.95 -9.61
C GLU A 124 -7.70 -10.47 -9.39
N LEU A 125 -6.94 -9.73 -8.58
CA LEU A 125 -7.19 -8.30 -8.36
C LEU A 125 -6.98 -7.46 -9.63
N VAL A 126 -5.93 -7.74 -10.39
CA VAL A 126 -5.68 -7.08 -11.68
C VAL A 126 -6.83 -7.35 -12.66
N GLY A 127 -7.25 -8.61 -12.78
CA GLY A 127 -8.37 -8.99 -13.62
C GLY A 127 -9.67 -8.29 -13.21
N LEU A 128 -9.94 -8.20 -11.91
CA LEU A 128 -11.12 -7.55 -11.36
C LEU A 128 -11.10 -6.04 -11.58
N ALA A 129 -9.99 -5.37 -11.31
CA ALA A 129 -9.83 -3.93 -11.51
C ALA A 129 -10.05 -3.57 -12.99
N ASN A 130 -9.44 -4.32 -13.91
CA ASN A 130 -9.62 -4.12 -15.34
C ASN A 130 -11.08 -4.34 -15.79
N LYS A 131 -11.72 -5.42 -15.33
CA LYS A 131 -13.11 -5.74 -15.67
C LYS A 131 -14.08 -4.65 -15.18
N GLN A 132 -13.84 -4.07 -14.03
CA GLN A 132 -14.65 -3.02 -13.42
C GLN A 132 -14.28 -1.61 -13.90
N ASN A 133 -13.21 -1.46 -14.69
CA ASN A 133 -12.62 -0.18 -15.09
C ASN A 133 -12.28 0.71 -13.88
N LEU A 134 -11.67 0.11 -12.86
CA LEU A 134 -11.27 0.78 -11.62
C LEU A 134 -9.75 0.95 -11.54
N VAL A 135 -9.32 1.98 -10.85
CA VAL A 135 -7.91 2.20 -10.53
C VAL A 135 -7.53 1.33 -9.34
N PHE A 136 -6.47 0.53 -9.50
CA PHE A 136 -5.78 -0.14 -8.42
C PHE A 136 -4.33 0.36 -8.39
N ALA A 137 -3.95 1.02 -7.30
CA ALA A 137 -2.61 1.57 -7.12
C ALA A 137 -1.90 0.87 -5.96
N VAL A 138 -0.68 0.38 -6.19
CA VAL A 138 0.20 -0.14 -5.13
C VAL A 138 1.21 0.93 -4.73
N THR A 139 1.40 1.18 -3.44
CA THR A 139 2.21 2.29 -2.95
C THR A 139 3.72 1.98 -2.93
N TYR A 140 4.31 1.87 -4.10
CA TYR A 140 5.77 1.86 -4.26
C TYR A 140 6.34 3.29 -4.16
N ASN A 141 6.37 3.83 -2.94
CA ASN A 141 6.63 5.23 -2.66
C ASN A 141 7.95 5.77 -3.21
N TYR A 142 8.99 4.95 -3.32
CA TYR A 142 10.30 5.41 -3.81
C TYR A 142 10.28 5.89 -5.25
N SER A 143 9.43 5.34 -6.10
CA SER A 143 9.23 5.83 -7.47
C SER A 143 8.59 7.22 -7.54
N GLY A 144 8.02 7.69 -6.44
CA GLY A 144 7.46 9.04 -6.28
C GLY A 144 8.50 10.14 -6.03
N HIS A 145 9.72 9.79 -5.61
CA HIS A 145 10.75 10.78 -5.32
C HIS A 145 11.19 11.56 -6.57
N PRO A 146 11.29 12.90 -6.49
CA PRO A 146 11.63 13.73 -7.66
C PRO A 146 12.95 13.31 -8.32
N MET A 147 14.00 13.02 -7.56
CA MET A 147 15.29 12.62 -8.11
C MET A 147 15.24 11.22 -8.76
N VAL A 148 14.42 10.31 -8.26
CA VAL A 148 14.20 8.99 -8.89
C VAL A 148 13.50 9.15 -10.25
N ARG A 149 12.50 10.01 -10.32
CA ARG A 149 11.82 10.36 -11.58
C ARG A 149 12.76 11.06 -12.55
N HIS A 150 13.63 11.93 -12.05
CA HIS A 150 14.65 12.59 -12.85
C HIS A 150 15.65 11.59 -13.43
N ALA A 151 16.16 10.66 -12.60
CA ALA A 151 17.05 9.58 -13.06
C ALA A 151 16.41 8.74 -14.17
N ARG A 152 15.13 8.37 -14.02
CA ARG A 152 14.37 7.69 -15.07
C ARG A 152 14.33 8.52 -16.36
N ALA A 153 13.98 9.80 -16.27
CA ALA A 153 13.93 10.68 -17.44
C ALA A 153 15.29 10.79 -18.16
N MET A 154 16.40 10.88 -17.42
CA MET A 154 17.75 10.90 -18.01
C MET A 154 18.06 9.62 -18.78
N ILE A 155 17.65 8.47 -18.25
CA ILE A 155 17.81 7.17 -18.92
C ILE A 155 16.94 7.10 -20.18
N GLU A 156 15.68 7.47 -20.09
CA GLU A 156 14.74 7.51 -21.22
C GLU A 156 15.24 8.44 -22.34
N ASN A 157 15.88 9.55 -21.98
CA ASN A 157 16.51 10.49 -22.93
C ASN A 157 17.87 10.00 -23.48
N GLY A 158 18.38 8.87 -23.03
CA GLY A 158 19.64 8.29 -23.52
C GLY A 158 20.93 8.96 -22.98
N GLU A 159 20.83 9.77 -21.92
CA GLU A 159 21.97 10.56 -21.40
C GLU A 159 23.14 9.71 -20.89
N ILE A 160 22.87 8.48 -20.46
CA ILE A 160 23.91 7.51 -20.04
C ILE A 160 24.14 6.38 -21.04
N GLY A 161 23.48 6.43 -22.22
CA GLY A 161 23.55 5.39 -23.24
C GLY A 161 22.80 4.10 -22.85
N ALA A 162 23.15 3.00 -23.52
CA ALA A 162 22.49 1.71 -23.27
C ALA A 162 22.86 1.12 -21.92
N ILE A 163 21.88 0.78 -21.11
CA ILE A 163 22.09 0.11 -19.82
C ILE A 163 22.64 -1.31 -20.05
N ARG A 164 23.67 -1.68 -19.33
CA ARG A 164 24.31 -3.01 -19.36
C ARG A 164 24.09 -3.79 -18.08
N VAL A 165 24.08 -3.09 -16.96
CA VAL A 165 23.94 -3.67 -15.60
C VAL A 165 23.12 -2.71 -14.77
N VAL A 166 22.20 -3.26 -13.98
CA VAL A 166 21.52 -2.57 -12.89
C VAL A 166 21.86 -3.31 -11.60
N GLN A 167 22.43 -2.62 -10.63
CA GLN A 167 22.67 -3.14 -9.30
C GLN A 167 21.82 -2.36 -8.32
N CYS A 168 21.00 -3.09 -7.56
CA CYS A 168 20.14 -2.50 -6.56
C CYS A 168 20.34 -3.21 -5.23
N GLU A 169 20.56 -2.44 -4.18
CA GLU A 169 20.82 -2.93 -2.84
C GLU A 169 19.93 -2.19 -1.84
N TYR A 170 19.31 -2.93 -0.93
CA TYR A 170 18.49 -2.35 0.13
C TYR A 170 18.77 -3.10 1.44
N ALA A 171 19.86 -2.73 2.11
CA ALA A 171 20.21 -3.27 3.42
C ALA A 171 19.43 -2.57 4.54
N GLN A 172 18.92 -3.34 5.49
CA GLN A 172 18.26 -2.84 6.70
C GLN A 172 18.78 -3.57 7.94
N ASP A 173 18.88 -2.87 9.06
CA ASP A 173 19.41 -3.37 10.33
C ASP A 173 18.35 -3.52 11.43
N TRP A 174 17.11 -3.06 11.20
CA TRP A 174 16.09 -2.97 12.26
C TRP A 174 15.62 -4.34 12.81
N LEU A 175 15.84 -5.44 12.07
CA LEU A 175 15.60 -6.82 12.47
C LEU A 175 16.90 -7.62 12.66
N ALA A 176 18.05 -6.94 12.82
CA ALA A 176 19.32 -7.61 13.11
C ALA A 176 19.30 -8.33 14.47
N GLU A 177 18.45 -7.88 15.39
CA GLU A 177 18.16 -8.54 16.65
C GLU A 177 16.69 -9.01 16.68
N SER A 178 16.42 -10.09 17.42
CA SER A 178 15.07 -10.72 17.49
C SER A 178 14.10 -9.88 18.34
N ILE A 179 13.80 -8.66 17.94
CA ILE A 179 12.91 -7.73 18.66
C ILE A 179 11.44 -8.18 18.66
N GLU A 180 11.06 -9.12 17.78
CA GLU A 180 9.76 -9.79 17.83
C GLU A 180 9.57 -10.54 19.15
N LYS A 181 10.64 -11.12 19.74
CA LYS A 181 10.60 -11.81 21.04
C LYS A 181 10.36 -10.85 22.20
N GLU A 182 10.60 -9.57 21.99
CA GLU A 182 10.33 -8.48 22.96
C GLU A 182 8.93 -7.86 22.80
N GLY A 183 8.13 -8.37 21.86
CA GLY A 183 6.78 -7.90 21.60
C GLY A 183 6.70 -6.65 20.70
N HIS A 184 7.74 -6.35 19.93
CA HIS A 184 7.72 -5.22 19.00
C HIS A 184 6.66 -5.45 17.91
N LYS A 185 5.62 -4.63 17.93
CA LYS A 185 4.41 -4.82 17.11
C LYS A 185 4.68 -4.99 15.60
N GLN A 186 5.62 -4.22 15.04
CA GLN A 186 5.92 -4.28 13.62
C GLN A 186 6.75 -5.51 13.25
N ALA A 187 7.57 -6.00 14.17
CA ALA A 187 8.33 -7.23 13.99
C ALA A 187 7.43 -8.46 14.09
N LEU A 188 6.52 -8.51 15.07
CA LEU A 188 5.64 -9.65 15.31
C LEU A 188 4.91 -10.16 14.07
N TRP A 189 4.28 -9.27 13.31
CA TRP A 189 3.52 -9.71 12.13
C TRP A 189 4.41 -9.94 10.89
N ARG A 190 5.58 -9.24 10.80
CA ARG A 190 6.51 -9.42 9.67
C ARG A 190 7.30 -10.72 9.74
N THR A 191 7.58 -11.20 10.95
CA THR A 191 8.24 -12.49 11.18
C THR A 191 7.26 -13.66 11.25
N ASP A 192 5.95 -13.41 11.12
CA ASP A 192 4.92 -14.44 11.01
C ASP A 192 4.56 -14.67 9.54
N PRO A 193 4.97 -15.81 8.92
CA PRO A 193 4.67 -16.08 7.51
C PRO A 193 3.18 -16.15 7.17
N LEU A 194 2.30 -16.39 8.16
CA LEU A 194 0.85 -16.38 7.94
C LEU A 194 0.31 -14.97 7.71
N GLN A 195 0.97 -13.94 8.25
CA GLN A 195 0.56 -12.55 8.12
C GLN A 195 1.37 -11.80 7.05
N SER A 196 2.67 -12.04 6.98
CA SER A 196 3.58 -11.37 6.04
C SER A 196 3.61 -12.01 4.65
N GLY A 197 3.25 -13.30 4.55
CA GLY A 197 3.49 -14.15 3.39
C GLY A 197 4.86 -14.84 3.47
N LEU A 198 5.11 -15.78 2.56
CA LEU A 198 6.35 -16.57 2.51
C LEU A 198 7.58 -15.79 2.01
N GLY A 199 7.38 -14.57 1.55
CA GLY A 199 8.45 -13.76 0.96
C GLY A 199 9.40 -13.13 1.98
N GLY A 200 9.04 -13.10 3.27
CA GLY A 200 9.87 -12.52 4.33
C GLY A 200 10.43 -11.14 3.98
N CYS A 201 11.73 -10.95 4.16
CA CYS A 201 12.40 -9.70 3.82
C CYS A 201 12.35 -9.37 2.31
N ILE A 202 12.30 -10.37 1.43
CA ILE A 202 12.14 -10.16 -0.02
C ILE A 202 10.77 -9.54 -0.30
N GLY A 203 9.70 -10.04 0.35
CA GLY A 203 8.36 -9.48 0.24
C GLY A 203 8.23 -8.07 0.83
N ASP A 204 8.92 -7.79 1.93
CA ASP A 204 8.87 -6.47 2.59
C ASP A 204 9.78 -5.44 1.89
N ILE A 205 11.04 -5.76 1.61
CA ILE A 205 12.06 -4.82 1.13
C ILE A 205 12.56 -5.14 -0.27
N GLY A 206 12.76 -6.41 -0.61
CA GLY A 206 13.22 -6.82 -1.94
C GLY A 206 12.27 -6.37 -3.05
N THR A 207 10.98 -6.37 -2.78
CA THR A 207 9.95 -5.83 -3.70
C THR A 207 10.17 -4.35 -4.05
N HIS A 208 10.64 -3.54 -3.11
CA HIS A 208 11.01 -2.14 -3.37
C HIS A 208 12.26 -2.02 -4.24
N ALA A 209 13.31 -2.81 -3.94
CA ALA A 209 14.55 -2.81 -4.70
C ALA A 209 14.29 -3.23 -6.15
N PHE A 210 13.54 -4.32 -6.34
CA PHE A 210 13.17 -4.82 -7.68
C PHE A 210 12.31 -3.81 -8.45
N HIS A 211 11.25 -3.29 -7.83
CA HIS A 211 10.39 -2.28 -8.44
C HIS A 211 11.18 -1.04 -8.87
N LEU A 212 12.07 -0.55 -8.01
CA LEU A 212 12.87 0.63 -8.29
C LEU A 212 13.85 0.40 -9.45
N ALA A 213 14.51 -0.78 -9.49
CA ALA A 213 15.38 -1.18 -10.58
C ALA A 213 14.64 -1.15 -11.93
N CYS A 214 13.47 -1.79 -12.00
CA CYS A 214 12.63 -1.79 -13.21
C CYS A 214 12.10 -0.38 -13.55
N PHE A 215 11.63 0.37 -12.56
CA PHE A 215 11.07 1.69 -12.77
C PHE A 215 12.09 2.68 -13.33
N VAL A 216 13.30 2.70 -12.78
CA VAL A 216 14.35 3.65 -13.21
C VAL A 216 14.96 3.25 -14.54
N SER A 217 15.22 1.96 -14.74
CA SER A 217 15.86 1.46 -15.96
C SER A 217 14.92 1.32 -17.16
N GLY A 218 13.61 1.14 -16.92
CA GLY A 218 12.65 0.77 -17.95
C GLY A 218 12.76 -0.68 -18.42
N LEU A 219 13.60 -1.50 -17.78
CA LEU A 219 13.80 -2.91 -18.12
C LEU A 219 12.77 -3.80 -17.43
N GLU A 220 12.43 -4.92 -18.06
CA GLU A 220 11.58 -5.97 -17.51
C GLU A 220 12.42 -7.23 -17.22
N ALA A 221 12.02 -8.00 -16.19
CA ALA A 221 12.70 -9.24 -15.86
C ALA A 221 12.29 -10.35 -16.85
N GLU A 222 13.26 -11.01 -17.48
CA GLU A 222 13.07 -12.15 -18.36
C GLU A 222 13.27 -13.48 -17.61
N ALA A 223 14.25 -13.54 -16.71
CA ALA A 223 14.58 -14.73 -15.94
C ALA A 223 15.08 -14.33 -14.54
N LEU A 224 14.93 -15.24 -13.59
CA LEU A 224 15.34 -15.05 -12.21
C LEU A 224 16.24 -16.21 -11.76
N CYS A 225 17.30 -15.86 -11.02
CA CYS A 225 18.06 -16.79 -10.19
C CYS A 225 18.17 -16.18 -8.80
N ALA A 226 17.98 -16.98 -7.76
CA ALA A 226 18.03 -16.52 -6.37
C ALA A 226 18.99 -17.35 -5.55
N ASP A 227 19.71 -16.68 -4.63
CA ASP A 227 20.48 -17.30 -3.54
C ASP A 227 19.94 -16.69 -2.24
N ILE A 228 19.34 -17.52 -1.40
CA ILE A 228 18.62 -17.09 -0.21
C ILE A 228 19.22 -17.77 1.01
N SER A 229 19.58 -16.96 2.01
CA SER A 229 20.08 -17.47 3.30
C SER A 229 19.15 -16.98 4.42
N ILE A 230 18.90 -17.87 5.39
CA ILE A 230 18.10 -17.58 6.58
C ILE A 230 19.05 -17.51 7.77
N PHE A 231 19.03 -16.40 8.50
CA PHE A 231 19.94 -16.17 9.62
C PHE A 231 19.25 -16.19 10.99
N GLY A 232 17.93 -16.22 11.03
CA GLY A 232 17.13 -16.24 12.25
C GLY A 232 16.47 -17.59 12.52
N ASP A 233 15.79 -17.70 13.66
CA ASP A 233 14.95 -18.86 14.02
C ASP A 233 13.61 -18.89 13.25
N VAL A 234 13.27 -17.79 12.58
CA VAL A 234 12.06 -17.60 11.78
C VAL A 234 12.47 -17.50 10.32
N ALA A 235 11.72 -18.14 9.43
CA ALA A 235 11.94 -18.02 7.99
C ALA A 235 11.71 -16.57 7.55
N ASP A 236 12.80 -15.91 7.21
CA ASP A 236 12.82 -14.57 6.62
C ASP A 236 12.46 -14.64 5.12
#